data_2efc4ecda1a8d03c1db32aac41a4b3d4
#
_entry.id   2efc4ecda1a8d03c1db32aac41a4b3d4
#
_cell.length_a   1.000
_cell.length_b   1.000
_cell.length_c   1.000
_cell.angle_alpha   90.00
_cell.angle_beta   90.00
_cell.angle_gamma   90.00
#
_symmetry.space_group_name_H-M   'P 1'
#
loop_
_entity.id
_entity.type
_entity.pdbx_description
1 polymer ?
#
loop_
_entity_poly.entity_id
_entity_poly.type
_entity_poly.pdbx_seq_one_letter_code
_entity_poly.pdbx_strand_id
1 'polypeptide(L)'
;NDIGNPDSGYLPDSRLTVQYNEKLAPIKTIEVETRTIDGFIPEDEKVTLIKMDIEGAEYDALKGAEKTIKKDKPRLAISIYHNPSDYWRIYELIHEFSSEYKFAVRHHQNNHLDTVLYAWVED
;
A
#
# COMPACT_ATOMS: atom_id res chain seq x y z
N ASN A 1 -20.20 10.24 -9.07
CA ASN A 1 -20.13 8.83 -8.67
C ASN A 1 -18.69 8.37 -8.52
N ASP A 2 -17.90 9.12 -7.82
CA ASP A 2 -16.52 8.76 -7.59
C ASP A 2 -16.43 7.77 -6.45
N ILE A 3 -16.53 6.54 -6.82
CA ILE A 3 -16.30 5.42 -5.96
C ILE A 3 -14.80 5.29 -5.79
N GLY A 4 -14.32 5.69 -4.64
CA GLY A 4 -12.92 5.50 -4.35
C GLY A 4 -12.05 5.99 -5.49
N ASN A 5 -12.11 7.27 -5.78
CA ASN A 5 -11.14 7.87 -6.69
C ASN A 5 -9.74 7.40 -6.27
N PRO A 6 -9.02 6.64 -7.12
CA PRO A 6 -7.67 6.20 -6.77
C PRO A 6 -6.74 7.35 -6.43
N ASP A 7 -7.06 8.56 -6.91
CA ASP A 7 -6.29 9.77 -6.65
C ASP A 7 -6.72 10.50 -5.39
N SER A 8 -7.78 10.04 -4.71
CA SER A 8 -8.29 10.72 -3.51
C SER A 8 -7.35 10.63 -2.31
N GLY A 9 -6.32 9.83 -2.41
CA GLY A 9 -5.34 9.68 -1.36
C GLY A 9 -5.87 8.94 -0.13
N TYR A 10 -4.97 8.41 0.64
CA TYR A 10 -5.29 7.79 1.90
C TYR A 10 -5.36 8.87 2.99
N LEU A 11 -6.53 9.06 3.56
CA LEU A 11 -6.71 10.02 4.65
C LEU A 11 -6.73 9.27 5.99
N PRO A 12 -5.78 9.56 6.88
CA PRO A 12 -5.79 8.97 8.21
C PRO A 12 -7.10 9.31 8.93
N ASP A 13 -7.64 8.31 9.60
CA ASP A 13 -8.87 8.45 10.40
C ASP A 13 -10.09 8.95 9.61
N SER A 14 -10.04 8.88 8.29
CA SER A 14 -11.19 9.17 7.45
C SER A 14 -12.09 7.94 7.30
N ARG A 15 -13.27 8.16 6.78
CA ARG A 15 -14.18 7.08 6.39
C ARG A 15 -14.17 6.92 4.89
N LEU A 16 -13.96 5.70 4.45
CA LEU A 16 -14.05 5.34 3.05
C LEU A 16 -15.41 4.72 2.77
N THR A 17 -16.09 5.22 1.77
CA THR A 17 -17.30 4.62 1.26
C THR A 17 -16.95 3.68 0.12
N VAL A 18 -17.23 2.40 0.29
CA VAL A 18 -17.01 1.39 -0.73
C VAL A 18 -18.34 1.01 -1.35
N GLN A 19 -18.43 1.13 -2.67
CA GLN A 19 -19.58 0.67 -3.43
C GLN A 19 -19.24 -0.62 -4.14
N TYR A 20 -20.16 -1.56 -4.11
CA TYR A 20 -20.03 -2.78 -4.88
C TYR A 20 -21.35 -3.15 -5.55
N ASN A 21 -21.25 -3.84 -6.65
CA ASN A 21 -22.40 -4.27 -7.43
C ASN A 21 -22.48 -5.80 -7.42
N GLU A 22 -23.52 -6.32 -6.79
CA GLU A 22 -23.84 -7.73 -6.86
C GLU A 22 -24.75 -7.97 -8.06
N LYS A 23 -24.22 -8.38 -9.21
CA LYS A 23 -25.00 -8.83 -10.38
C LYS A 23 -26.34 -8.11 -10.55
N LEU A 24 -26.49 -7.09 -11.27
CA LEU A 24 -27.77 -6.42 -11.52
C LEU A 24 -28.58 -6.01 -10.25
N ALA A 25 -28.07 -6.27 -9.07
CA ALA A 25 -28.68 -5.83 -7.81
C ALA A 25 -28.46 -4.33 -7.60
N PRO A 26 -29.28 -3.65 -6.79
CA PRO A 26 -29.00 -2.26 -6.41
C PRO A 26 -27.61 -2.14 -5.79
N ILE A 27 -26.89 -1.09 -6.17
CA ILE A 27 -25.59 -0.78 -5.56
C ILE A 27 -25.79 -0.54 -4.07
N LYS A 28 -25.09 -1.30 -3.26
CA LYS A 28 -25.06 -1.11 -1.81
C LYS A 28 -23.83 -0.30 -1.44
N THR A 29 -23.99 0.64 -0.53
CA THR A 29 -22.91 1.45 0.01
C THR A 29 -22.68 1.05 1.45
N ILE A 30 -21.44 0.79 1.81
CA ILE A 30 -21.02 0.56 3.19
C ILE A 30 -19.96 1.58 3.58
N GLU A 31 -19.99 2.02 4.81
CA GLU A 31 -18.95 2.88 5.37
C GLU A 31 -17.94 2.03 6.14
N VAL A 32 -16.67 2.28 5.89
CA VAL A 32 -15.59 1.64 6.63
C VAL A 32 -14.63 2.70 7.16
N GLU A 33 -14.11 2.47 8.35
CA GLU A 33 -13.11 3.33 8.94
C GLU A 33 -11.74 3.03 8.31
N THR A 34 -10.99 4.07 7.96
CA THR A 34 -9.63 3.93 7.46
C THR A 34 -8.63 4.37 8.53
N ARG A 35 -7.50 3.68 8.59
CA ARG A 35 -6.41 4.00 9.51
C ARG A 35 -5.07 3.87 8.81
N THR A 36 -4.09 4.62 9.27
CA THR A 36 -2.70 4.40 8.87
C THR A 36 -2.14 3.16 9.55
N ILE A 37 -1.14 2.56 8.94
CA ILE A 37 -0.39 1.47 9.60
C ILE A 37 0.23 2.00 10.90
N ASP A 38 0.84 3.18 10.85
CA ASP A 38 1.44 3.80 12.04
C ASP A 38 0.43 4.04 13.16
N GLY A 39 -0.80 4.40 12.82
CA GLY A 39 -1.85 4.62 13.80
C GLY A 39 -2.51 3.34 14.32
N PHE A 40 -2.36 2.24 13.60
CA PHE A 40 -2.98 0.96 13.96
C PHE A 40 -2.06 0.03 14.76
N ILE A 41 -0.77 0.00 14.41
CA ILE A 41 0.19 -0.91 15.05
C ILE A 41 0.63 -0.33 16.40
N PRO A 42 0.48 -1.09 17.51
CA PRO A 42 1.00 -0.68 18.81
C PRO A 42 2.52 -0.47 18.76
N GLU A 43 3.01 0.51 19.50
CA GLU A 43 4.45 0.88 19.51
C GLU A 43 5.37 -0.23 19.99
N ASP A 44 4.88 -1.10 20.86
CA ASP A 44 5.63 -2.23 21.41
C ASP A 44 5.62 -3.47 20.51
N GLU A 45 4.84 -3.45 19.42
CA GLU A 45 4.85 -4.52 18.44
C GLU A 45 5.88 -4.28 17.35
N LYS A 46 6.55 -5.34 16.94
CA LYS A 46 7.51 -5.32 15.85
C LYS A 46 6.89 -5.85 14.57
N VAL A 47 6.92 -5.05 13.53
CA VAL A 47 6.48 -5.45 12.20
C VAL A 47 7.66 -6.03 11.42
N THR A 48 7.51 -7.23 10.90
CA THR A 48 8.57 -7.93 10.16
C THR A 48 8.31 -8.03 8.67
N LEU A 49 7.05 -7.94 8.25
CA LEU A 49 6.65 -8.00 6.84
C LEU A 49 5.44 -7.11 6.61
N ILE A 50 5.49 -6.34 5.53
CA ILE A 50 4.32 -5.63 4.99
C ILE A 50 4.13 -6.08 3.55
N LYS A 51 2.96 -6.62 3.25
CA LYS A 51 2.56 -6.94 1.89
C LYS A 51 1.36 -6.07 1.51
N MET A 52 1.41 -5.47 0.32
CA MET A 52 0.33 -4.64 -0.20
C MET A 52 -0.02 -5.03 -1.62
N ASP A 53 -1.30 -5.27 -1.84
CA ASP A 53 -1.93 -5.41 -3.15
C ASP A 53 -3.34 -4.82 -3.00
N ILE A 54 -3.43 -3.48 -2.99
CA ILE A 54 -4.60 -2.71 -2.55
C ILE A 54 -5.11 -1.76 -3.64
N GLU A 55 -5.03 -2.22 -4.87
CA GLU A 55 -5.71 -1.63 -6.02
C GLU A 55 -5.38 -0.14 -6.29
N GLY A 56 -4.11 0.23 -6.09
CA GLY A 56 -3.61 1.56 -6.41
C GLY A 56 -3.40 2.49 -5.23
N ALA A 57 -3.71 2.05 -4.01
CA ALA A 57 -3.52 2.84 -2.80
C ALA A 57 -2.17 2.59 -2.10
N GLU A 58 -1.26 1.83 -2.73
CA GLU A 58 -0.02 1.39 -2.11
C GLU A 58 0.89 2.56 -1.72
N TYR A 59 1.04 3.55 -2.58
CA TYR A 59 1.89 4.71 -2.30
C TYR A 59 1.42 5.47 -1.06
N ASP A 60 0.12 5.76 -0.98
CA ASP A 60 -0.45 6.48 0.16
C ASP A 60 -0.43 5.64 1.44
N ALA A 61 -0.67 4.34 1.33
CA ALA A 61 -0.58 3.43 2.47
C ALA A 61 0.86 3.35 3.02
N LEU A 62 1.87 3.36 2.13
CA LEU A 62 3.27 3.41 2.54
C LEU A 62 3.61 4.71 3.29
N LYS A 63 3.06 5.83 2.87
CA LYS A 63 3.23 7.10 3.60
C LYS A 63 2.67 6.99 5.02
N GLY A 64 1.55 6.29 5.18
CA GLY A 64 0.96 6.02 6.49
C GLY A 64 1.70 4.94 7.31
N ALA A 65 2.77 4.37 6.78
CA ALA A 65 3.61 3.39 7.45
C ALA A 65 5.03 3.88 7.71
N GLU A 66 5.30 5.16 7.50
CA GLU A 66 6.65 5.74 7.56
C GLU A 66 7.35 5.43 8.89
N LYS A 67 6.69 5.66 10.01
CA LYS A 67 7.29 5.42 11.34
C LYS A 67 7.59 3.94 11.54
N THR A 68 6.65 3.08 11.20
CA THR A 68 6.81 1.63 11.31
C THR A 68 7.96 1.14 10.45
N ILE A 69 8.05 1.59 9.20
CA ILE A 69 9.12 1.19 8.29
C ILE A 69 10.48 1.68 8.78
N LYS A 70 10.57 2.91 9.23
CA LYS A 70 11.84 3.46 9.77
C LYS A 70 12.28 2.75 11.05
N LYS A 71 11.33 2.43 11.93
CA LYS A 71 11.62 1.79 13.22
C LYS A 71 12.00 0.33 13.06
N ASP A 72 11.17 -0.43 12.38
CA ASP A 72 11.25 -1.89 12.36
C ASP A 72 11.98 -2.44 11.13
N LYS A 73 12.08 -1.64 10.06
CA LYS A 73 12.66 -2.03 8.78
C LYS A 73 12.15 -3.38 8.27
N PRO A 74 10.80 -3.54 8.20
CA PRO A 74 10.22 -4.80 7.76
C PRO A 74 10.60 -5.13 6.32
N ARG A 75 10.50 -6.38 5.96
CA ARG A 75 10.49 -6.77 4.55
C ARG A 75 9.22 -6.23 3.90
N LEU A 76 9.34 -5.77 2.67
CA LEU A 76 8.23 -5.18 1.92
C LEU A 76 7.99 -5.98 0.65
N ALA A 77 6.72 -6.23 0.35
CA ALA A 77 6.26 -6.82 -0.91
C ALA A 77 5.09 -5.97 -1.42
N ILE A 78 5.37 -5.05 -2.32
CA ILE A 78 4.43 -4.00 -2.72
C ILE A 78 4.09 -4.15 -4.19
N SER A 79 2.81 -4.33 -4.50
CA SER A 79 2.33 -4.29 -5.88
C SER A 79 2.51 -2.90 -6.48
N ILE A 80 3.10 -2.83 -7.66
CA ILE A 80 3.45 -1.55 -8.32
C ILE A 80 2.81 -1.39 -9.70
N TYR A 81 1.90 -2.27 -10.07
CA TYR A 81 1.33 -2.30 -11.42
C TYR A 81 0.02 -1.53 -11.57
N HIS A 82 -0.62 -1.11 -10.48
CA HIS A 82 -1.92 -0.44 -10.55
C HIS A 82 -1.84 0.98 -11.13
N ASN A 83 -0.79 1.73 -10.79
CA ASN A 83 -0.54 3.06 -11.31
C ASN A 83 0.82 3.09 -12.03
N PRO A 84 0.93 3.66 -13.23
CA PRO A 84 2.22 3.72 -13.92
C PRO A 84 3.33 4.39 -13.11
N SER A 85 3.01 5.43 -12.36
CA SER A 85 3.98 6.14 -11.52
C SER A 85 4.51 5.29 -10.36
N ASP A 86 3.82 4.24 -9.96
CA ASP A 86 4.25 3.38 -8.86
C ASP A 86 5.53 2.59 -9.19
N TYR A 87 5.85 2.42 -10.48
CA TYR A 87 7.09 1.77 -10.91
C TYR A 87 8.35 2.47 -10.43
N TRP A 88 8.28 3.78 -10.15
CA TRP A 88 9.43 4.53 -9.63
C TRP A 88 9.16 5.22 -8.29
N ARG A 89 7.94 5.78 -8.08
CA ARG A 89 7.68 6.59 -6.88
C ARG A 89 7.65 5.75 -5.59
N ILE A 90 7.23 4.49 -5.66
CA ILE A 90 7.23 3.60 -4.51
C ILE A 90 8.66 3.26 -4.11
N TYR A 91 9.52 2.94 -5.07
CA TYR A 91 10.95 2.76 -4.83
C TYR A 91 11.57 4.00 -4.18
N GLU A 92 11.35 5.16 -4.75
CA GLU A 92 11.90 6.42 -4.22
C GLU A 92 11.45 6.68 -2.80
N LEU A 93 10.16 6.46 -2.51
CA LEU A 93 9.61 6.66 -1.17
C LEU A 93 10.26 5.73 -0.13
N ILE A 94 10.38 4.44 -0.44
CA ILE A 94 11.00 3.48 0.47
C ILE A 94 12.49 3.82 0.68
N HIS A 95 13.18 4.18 -0.37
CA HIS A 95 14.58 4.59 -0.29
C HIS A 95 14.76 5.86 0.56
N GLU A 96 13.82 6.79 0.45
CA GLU A 96 13.79 7.99 1.28
C GLU A 96 13.57 7.66 2.77
N PHE A 97 12.72 6.66 3.07
CA PHE A 97 12.52 6.21 4.44
C PHE A 97 13.78 5.59 5.04
N SER A 98 14.51 4.82 4.27
CA SER A 98 15.79 4.26 4.68
C SER A 98 16.63 3.85 3.46
N SER A 99 17.83 4.39 3.37
CA SER A 99 18.79 4.04 2.32
C SER A 99 19.37 2.63 2.46
N GLU A 100 19.12 1.96 3.57
CA GLU A 100 19.60 0.60 3.83
C GLU A 100 18.81 -0.47 3.07
N TYR A 101 17.62 -0.13 2.56
CA TYR A 101 16.82 -1.07 1.80
C TYR A 101 17.49 -1.46 0.49
N LYS A 102 17.50 -2.76 0.24
CA LYS A 102 17.81 -3.36 -1.05
C LYS A 102 16.51 -3.72 -1.76
N PHE A 103 16.54 -3.73 -3.07
CA PHE A 103 15.34 -3.87 -3.89
C PHE A 103 15.50 -4.94 -4.95
N ALA A 104 14.39 -5.60 -5.25
CA ALA A 104 14.23 -6.43 -6.42
C ALA A 104 12.81 -6.28 -6.96
N VAL A 105 12.66 -6.37 -8.26
CA VAL A 105 11.34 -6.35 -8.92
C VAL A 105 11.13 -7.70 -9.58
N ARG A 106 9.94 -8.25 -9.39
CA ARG A 106 9.56 -9.49 -10.07
C ARG A 106 8.17 -9.35 -10.67
N HIS A 107 8.06 -9.78 -11.90
CA HIS A 107 6.80 -9.90 -12.61
C HIS A 107 6.35 -11.35 -12.59
N HIS A 108 5.17 -11.61 -12.03
CA HIS A 108 4.72 -12.98 -11.73
C HIS A 108 3.82 -13.61 -12.79
N GLN A 109 3.32 -12.82 -13.75
CA GLN A 109 2.41 -13.29 -14.79
C GLN A 109 2.85 -12.84 -16.19
N ASN A 110 2.29 -13.47 -17.22
CA ASN A 110 2.61 -13.16 -18.61
C ASN A 110 1.84 -11.93 -19.17
N ASN A 111 1.13 -11.21 -18.32
CA ASN A 111 0.43 -9.96 -18.67
C ASN A 111 1.03 -8.80 -17.90
N HIS A 112 0.45 -7.61 -18.03
CA HIS A 112 0.90 -6.41 -17.33
C HIS A 112 0.49 -6.33 -15.86
N LEU A 113 -0.11 -7.39 -15.31
CA LEU A 113 -0.52 -7.47 -13.93
C LEU A 113 0.54 -8.19 -13.09
N ASP A 114 0.45 -8.02 -11.77
CA ASP A 114 1.21 -8.79 -10.80
C ASP A 114 2.72 -8.54 -10.77
N THR A 115 3.11 -7.30 -11.00
CA THR A 115 4.49 -6.84 -10.77
C THR A 115 4.65 -6.39 -9.33
N VAL A 116 5.63 -6.94 -8.63
CA VAL A 116 5.85 -6.70 -7.21
C VAL A 116 7.26 -6.14 -7.00
N LEU A 117 7.34 -5.08 -6.22
CA LEU A 117 8.60 -4.55 -5.69
C LEU A 117 8.86 -5.19 -4.32
N TYR A 118 9.97 -5.86 -4.21
CA TYR A 118 10.46 -6.41 -2.95
C TYR A 118 11.54 -5.51 -2.38
N ALA A 119 11.47 -5.25 -1.08
CA ALA A 119 12.49 -4.49 -0.39
C ALA A 119 12.83 -5.15 0.93
N TRP A 120 14.12 -5.15 1.27
CA TRP A 120 14.60 -5.74 2.53
C TRP A 120 15.87 -5.03 2.99
N VAL A 121 16.16 -5.15 4.25
CA VAL A 121 17.42 -4.72 4.84
C VAL A 121 18.19 -5.98 5.23
N GLU A 122 19.46 -6.04 4.87
CA GLU A 122 20.31 -7.15 5.27
C GLU A 122 20.72 -7.03 6.74
N ASP A 123 20.78 -8.19 7.39
CA ASP A 123 21.23 -8.29 8.78
C ASP A 123 22.73 -8.03 8.92
#